data_b70ef2437a6181081cf900c7d670e277
#
_entry.id   b70ef2437a6181081cf900c7d670e277
#
_cell.length_a   1.000
_cell.length_b   1.000
_cell.length_c   1.000
_cell.angle_alpha   90.00
_cell.angle_beta   90.00
_cell.angle_gamma   90.00
#
_symmetry.space_group_name_H-M   'P 1'
#
loop_
_entity.id
_entity.type
_entity.pdbx_description
1 polymer ?
#
loop_
_entity_poly.entity_id
_entity_poly.type
_entity_poly.pdbx_seq_one_letter_code
_entity_poly.pdbx_strand_id
1 'polypeptide(L)'
;KNGAQIAVDEINAKGGLQFELKFEDDENDAEKAVNAYNNLKDWGMQVSMGTVTTTPCIAVSNDINSDGIFGLTPSASAPDVVKDKEYMFQMCFTDPNQGVASAKYIKEQNLGQKIAVIYNNSDVYSTGIYQKFDSEAKAQGLEIVCAKTFTDDSANDFTSQLNEIK
;
A
#
# COMPACT_ATOMS: atom_id res chain seq x y z
N LYS A 1 8.43 -5.49 11.25
CA LYS A 1 9.66 -6.02 11.84
C LYS A 1 9.36 -7.16 12.83
N ASN A 2 8.69 -6.88 13.96
CA ASN A 2 8.51 -7.86 15.02
C ASN A 2 7.74 -9.11 14.57
N GLY A 3 6.68 -8.97 13.78
CA GLY A 3 5.92 -10.12 13.27
C GLY A 3 6.74 -11.05 12.36
N ALA A 4 7.59 -10.47 11.50
CA ALA A 4 8.49 -11.26 10.65
C ALA A 4 9.53 -12.01 11.49
N GLN A 5 10.08 -11.37 12.55
CA GLN A 5 11.02 -12.02 13.46
C GLN A 5 10.39 -13.21 14.19
N ILE A 6 9.17 -13.04 14.72
CA ILE A 6 8.44 -14.14 15.39
C ILE A 6 8.24 -15.30 14.42
N ALA A 7 7.81 -15.03 13.19
CA ALA A 7 7.58 -16.08 12.20
C ALA A 7 8.88 -16.82 11.85
N VAL A 8 10.00 -16.12 11.69
CA VAL A 8 11.29 -16.74 11.41
C VAL A 8 11.77 -17.58 12.60
N ASP A 9 11.64 -17.08 13.83
CA ASP A 9 12.02 -17.81 15.04
C ASP A 9 11.21 -19.13 15.16
N GLU A 10 9.89 -19.07 14.90
CA GLU A 10 9.03 -20.26 14.90
C GLU A 10 9.36 -21.26 13.78
N ILE A 11 9.69 -20.79 12.59
CA ILE A 11 10.07 -21.65 11.46
C ILE A 11 11.42 -22.30 11.74
N ASN A 12 12.40 -21.52 12.17
CA ASN A 12 13.75 -22.02 12.47
C ASN A 12 13.72 -23.03 13.59
N ALA A 13 12.87 -22.87 14.60
CA ALA A 13 12.71 -23.81 15.71
C ALA A 13 12.19 -25.20 15.27
N LYS A 14 11.51 -25.29 14.14
CA LYS A 14 11.03 -26.56 13.57
C LYS A 14 12.11 -27.37 12.87
N GLY A 15 13.29 -26.82 12.67
CA GLY A 15 14.39 -27.41 11.92
C GLY A 15 14.17 -27.34 10.40
N GLY A 16 15.15 -27.82 9.63
CA GLY A 16 15.16 -27.72 8.16
C GLY A 16 15.84 -26.47 7.66
N LEU A 17 15.28 -25.82 6.65
CA LEU A 17 15.81 -24.58 6.11
C LEU A 17 15.78 -23.48 7.16
N GLN A 18 16.90 -22.80 7.33
CA GLN A 18 17.05 -21.72 8.31
C GLN A 18 17.00 -20.37 7.59
N PHE A 19 16.33 -19.41 8.21
CA PHE A 19 16.21 -18.04 7.72
C PHE A 19 16.92 -17.07 8.63
N GLU A 20 17.62 -16.13 8.04
CA GLU A 20 18.20 -14.97 8.72
C GLU A 20 17.49 -13.70 8.20
N LEU A 21 17.12 -12.80 9.12
CA LEU A 21 16.49 -11.53 8.77
C LEU A 21 17.42 -10.35 8.95
N LYS A 22 17.45 -9.50 7.95
CA LYS A 22 18.01 -8.15 8.05
C LYS A 22 16.95 -7.13 7.70
N PHE A 23 16.93 -6.02 8.41
CA PHE A 23 15.97 -4.92 8.24
C PHE A 23 16.70 -3.62 7.95
N GLU A 24 16.15 -2.85 7.03
CA GLU A 24 16.45 -1.45 6.79
C GLU A 24 15.15 -0.65 6.90
N ASP A 25 15.24 0.62 7.26
CA ASP A 25 14.10 1.52 7.37
C ASP A 25 14.06 2.45 6.15
N ASP A 26 13.00 2.40 5.38
CA ASP A 26 12.80 3.27 4.21
C ASP A 26 12.14 4.62 4.58
N GLU A 27 11.72 4.79 5.82
CA GLU A 27 11.04 5.99 6.32
C GLU A 27 9.86 6.45 5.43
N ASN A 28 9.25 5.51 4.69
CA ASN A 28 8.21 5.75 3.69
C ASN A 28 8.67 6.67 2.52
N ASP A 29 9.94 6.65 2.19
CA ASP A 29 10.55 7.44 1.13
C ASP A 29 11.08 6.56 0.00
N ALA A 30 10.79 6.91 -1.26
CA ALA A 30 11.14 6.11 -2.42
C ALA A 30 12.65 5.99 -2.63
N GLU A 31 13.41 7.07 -2.42
CA GLU A 31 14.87 7.08 -2.61
C GLU A 31 15.55 6.27 -1.50
N LYS A 32 15.10 6.45 -0.25
CA LYS A 32 15.60 5.67 0.89
C LYS A 32 15.30 4.18 0.70
N ALA A 33 14.14 3.83 0.18
CA ALA A 33 13.78 2.44 -0.12
C ALA A 33 14.73 1.79 -1.13
N VAL A 34 15.09 2.49 -2.20
CA VAL A 34 16.07 2.00 -3.19
C VAL A 34 17.45 1.83 -2.55
N ASN A 35 17.88 2.77 -1.71
CA ASN A 35 19.15 2.67 -0.99
C ASN A 35 19.13 1.49 0.00
N ALA A 36 18.05 1.32 0.76
CA ALA A 36 17.86 0.21 1.68
C ALA A 36 17.86 -1.15 0.94
N TYR A 37 17.20 -1.23 -0.20
CA TYR A 37 17.22 -2.42 -1.06
C TYR A 37 18.63 -2.78 -1.50
N ASN A 38 19.41 -1.81 -1.99
CA ASN A 38 20.79 -2.03 -2.40
C ASN A 38 21.68 -2.50 -1.25
N ASN A 39 21.54 -1.92 -0.06
CA ASN A 39 22.26 -2.36 1.15
C ASN A 39 21.92 -3.81 1.53
N LEU A 40 20.65 -4.20 1.41
CA LEU A 40 20.22 -5.58 1.68
C LEU A 40 20.73 -6.54 0.61
N LYS A 41 20.75 -6.13 -0.66
CA LYS A 41 21.31 -6.90 -1.76
C LYS A 41 22.82 -7.14 -1.59
N ASP A 42 23.58 -6.11 -1.20
CA ASP A 42 25.02 -6.20 -0.92
C ASP A 42 25.30 -7.09 0.29
N TRP A 43 24.40 -7.17 1.25
CA TRP A 43 24.48 -8.13 2.37
C TRP A 43 24.27 -9.58 1.91
N GLY A 44 23.69 -9.82 0.74
CA GLY A 44 23.41 -11.15 0.20
C GLY A 44 21.95 -11.60 0.34
N MET A 45 21.01 -10.65 0.37
CA MET A 45 19.57 -10.95 0.39
C MET A 45 19.18 -11.89 -0.74
N GLN A 46 18.43 -12.95 -0.43
CA GLN A 46 17.88 -13.92 -1.39
C GLN A 46 16.39 -13.78 -1.62
N VAL A 47 15.68 -13.22 -0.62
CA VAL A 47 14.24 -12.97 -0.66
C VAL A 47 13.97 -11.61 -0.04
N SER A 48 13.19 -10.79 -0.72
CA SER A 48 12.75 -9.48 -0.22
C SER A 48 11.33 -9.59 0.36
N MET A 49 11.17 -9.24 1.64
CA MET A 49 9.86 -9.08 2.28
C MET A 49 9.60 -7.59 2.57
N GLY A 50 9.09 -6.91 1.65
CA GLY A 50 8.83 -5.47 1.73
C GLY A 50 9.08 -4.84 0.37
N THR A 51 9.00 -3.57 0.18
CA THR A 51 8.61 -2.57 1.19
C THR A 51 7.14 -2.69 1.61
N VAL A 52 6.74 -2.00 2.68
CA VAL A 52 5.38 -2.12 3.25
C VAL A 52 4.38 -1.19 2.56
N THR A 53 4.79 0.01 2.22
CA THR A 53 3.93 1.05 1.63
C THR A 53 4.10 1.13 0.11
N THR A 54 3.08 1.66 -0.57
CA THR A 54 2.95 1.58 -2.03
C THR A 54 4.04 2.33 -2.77
N THR A 55 4.29 3.60 -2.47
CA THR A 55 5.26 4.42 -3.20
C THR A 55 6.69 3.88 -3.11
N PRO A 56 7.24 3.56 -1.93
CA PRO A 56 8.53 2.88 -1.81
C PRO A 56 8.57 1.53 -2.52
N CYS A 57 7.47 0.76 -2.45
CA CYS A 57 7.41 -0.56 -3.09
C CYS A 57 7.45 -0.48 -4.62
N ILE A 58 6.76 0.47 -5.23
CA ILE A 58 6.85 0.72 -6.67
C ILE A 58 8.28 1.08 -7.06
N ALA A 59 8.96 1.91 -6.27
CA ALA A 59 10.33 2.33 -6.54
C ALA A 59 11.30 1.13 -6.61
N VAL A 60 11.22 0.20 -5.65
CA VAL A 60 12.15 -0.95 -5.61
C VAL A 60 11.68 -2.15 -6.44
N SER A 61 10.41 -2.24 -6.80
CA SER A 61 9.86 -3.43 -7.47
C SER A 61 10.46 -3.70 -8.85
N ASN A 62 10.93 -2.67 -9.54
CA ASN A 62 11.62 -2.81 -10.82
C ASN A 62 13.01 -3.42 -10.62
N ASP A 63 13.74 -2.99 -9.59
CA ASP A 63 15.07 -3.50 -9.27
C ASP A 63 14.97 -4.96 -8.81
N ILE A 64 14.02 -5.28 -7.92
CA ILE A 64 13.69 -6.65 -7.50
C ILE A 64 13.45 -7.54 -8.72
N ASN A 65 12.63 -7.09 -9.65
CA ASN A 65 12.29 -7.85 -10.85
C ASN A 65 13.49 -8.03 -11.79
N SER A 66 14.29 -6.97 -11.98
CA SER A 66 15.48 -7.00 -12.84
C SER A 66 16.60 -7.88 -12.27
N ASP A 67 16.73 -7.92 -10.95
CA ASP A 67 17.71 -8.75 -10.25
C ASP A 67 17.25 -10.22 -10.13
N GLY A 68 16.01 -10.55 -10.46
CA GLY A 68 15.43 -11.89 -10.32
C GLY A 68 15.31 -12.36 -8.87
N ILE A 69 15.23 -11.44 -7.93
CA ILE A 69 15.04 -11.73 -6.51
C ILE A 69 13.55 -11.88 -6.23
N PHE A 70 13.16 -12.95 -5.54
CA PHE A 70 11.77 -13.11 -5.10
C PHE A 70 11.37 -11.98 -4.13
N GLY A 71 10.40 -11.18 -4.53
CA GLY A 71 9.86 -10.08 -3.73
C GLY A 71 8.41 -10.31 -3.34
N LEU A 72 8.11 -10.12 -2.06
CA LEU A 72 6.75 -10.24 -1.53
C LEU A 72 6.44 -9.04 -0.65
N THR A 73 5.47 -8.22 -1.06
CA THR A 73 4.97 -7.15 -0.17
C THR A 73 3.77 -7.63 0.64
N PRO A 74 3.74 -7.35 1.95
CA PRO A 74 2.59 -7.70 2.78
C PRO A 74 1.43 -6.72 2.65
N SER A 75 1.68 -5.48 2.23
CA SER A 75 0.71 -4.40 2.36
C SER A 75 0.67 -3.38 1.22
N ALA A 76 1.73 -3.21 0.43
CA ALA A 76 1.70 -2.28 -0.71
C ALA A 76 0.68 -2.75 -1.74
N SER A 77 -0.41 -2.01 -1.92
CA SER A 77 -1.67 -2.50 -2.51
C SER A 77 -1.99 -1.94 -3.90
N ALA A 78 -1.20 -1.01 -4.43
CA ALA A 78 -1.39 -0.55 -5.80
C ALA A 78 -1.07 -1.65 -6.82
N PRO A 79 -1.86 -1.79 -7.90
CA PRO A 79 -1.59 -2.77 -8.95
C PRO A 79 -0.21 -2.64 -9.60
N ASP A 80 0.34 -1.43 -9.67
CA ASP A 80 1.64 -1.15 -10.29
C ASP A 80 2.82 -1.78 -9.56
N VAL A 81 2.62 -2.20 -8.31
CA VAL A 81 3.62 -2.93 -7.53
C VAL A 81 4.03 -4.25 -8.22
N VAL A 82 3.05 -4.97 -8.80
CA VAL A 82 3.26 -6.29 -9.41
C VAL A 82 3.05 -6.32 -10.92
N LYS A 83 2.53 -5.23 -11.50
CA LYS A 83 2.23 -5.17 -12.92
C LYS A 83 3.49 -5.36 -13.78
N ASP A 84 3.41 -6.28 -14.75
CA ASP A 84 4.48 -6.62 -15.68
C ASP A 84 5.79 -7.08 -14.99
N LYS A 85 5.67 -7.72 -13.79
CA LYS A 85 6.81 -8.23 -13.01
C LYS A 85 6.63 -9.73 -12.69
N GLU A 86 7.67 -10.51 -12.96
CA GLU A 86 7.68 -11.96 -12.74
C GLU A 86 8.08 -12.35 -11.32
N TYR A 87 8.88 -11.50 -10.67
CA TYR A 87 9.49 -11.80 -9.37
C TYR A 87 8.88 -11.04 -8.20
N MET A 88 7.90 -10.15 -8.46
CA MET A 88 7.24 -9.36 -7.42
C MET A 88 5.82 -9.81 -7.17
N PHE A 89 5.50 -10.08 -5.92
CA PHE A 89 4.21 -10.60 -5.47
C PHE A 89 3.60 -9.73 -4.37
N GLN A 90 2.27 -9.82 -4.22
CA GLN A 90 1.47 -9.00 -3.32
C GLN A 90 0.51 -9.89 -2.52
N MET A 91 0.56 -9.78 -1.18
CA MET A 91 -0.30 -10.56 -0.28
C MET A 91 -1.65 -9.89 -0.02
N CYS A 92 -1.69 -8.55 -0.03
CA CYS A 92 -2.88 -7.78 0.30
C CYS A 92 -3.86 -7.69 -0.88
N PHE A 93 -5.07 -7.24 -0.59
CA PHE A 93 -6.03 -6.80 -1.60
C PHE A 93 -5.52 -5.54 -2.31
N THR A 94 -6.02 -5.29 -3.52
CA THR A 94 -5.61 -4.11 -4.29
C THR A 94 -6.45 -2.88 -3.95
N ASP A 95 -5.89 -1.67 -4.12
CA ASP A 95 -6.59 -0.40 -3.94
C ASP A 95 -7.91 -0.32 -4.72
N PRO A 96 -7.97 -0.73 -6.02
CA PRO A 96 -9.22 -0.80 -6.74
C PRO A 96 -10.29 -1.63 -6.03
N ASN A 97 -9.94 -2.77 -5.48
CA ASN A 97 -10.89 -3.64 -4.78
C ASN A 97 -11.37 -3.02 -3.48
N GLN A 98 -10.52 -2.30 -2.74
CA GLN A 98 -10.90 -1.59 -1.53
C GLN A 98 -11.90 -0.48 -1.83
N GLY A 99 -11.65 0.35 -2.85
CA GLY A 99 -12.56 1.42 -3.26
C GLY A 99 -13.94 0.88 -3.68
N VAL A 100 -13.95 -0.16 -4.50
CA VAL A 100 -15.19 -0.83 -4.96
C VAL A 100 -15.95 -1.44 -3.79
N ALA A 101 -15.28 -2.19 -2.91
CA ALA A 101 -15.91 -2.82 -1.77
C ALA A 101 -16.53 -1.81 -0.80
N SER A 102 -15.84 -0.69 -0.56
CA SER A 102 -16.34 0.39 0.30
C SER A 102 -17.63 1.01 -0.23
N ALA A 103 -17.71 1.32 -1.51
CA ALA A 103 -18.91 1.90 -2.12
C ALA A 103 -20.10 0.92 -2.08
N LYS A 104 -19.86 -0.36 -2.41
CA LYS A 104 -20.88 -1.41 -2.31
C LYS A 104 -21.39 -1.58 -0.88
N TYR A 105 -20.48 -1.65 0.08
CA TYR A 105 -20.85 -1.80 1.49
C TYR A 105 -21.71 -0.63 1.98
N ILE A 106 -21.37 0.61 1.66
CA ILE A 106 -22.18 1.78 2.01
C ILE A 106 -23.60 1.63 1.45
N LYS A 107 -23.73 1.19 0.20
CA LYS A 107 -25.03 1.01 -0.46
C LYS A 107 -25.82 -0.15 0.16
N GLU A 108 -25.19 -1.31 0.31
CA GLU A 108 -25.84 -2.53 0.84
C GLU A 108 -26.30 -2.36 2.29
N GLN A 109 -25.50 -1.67 3.11
CA GLN A 109 -25.84 -1.40 4.51
C GLN A 109 -26.70 -0.14 4.70
N ASN A 110 -27.05 0.55 3.60
CA ASN A 110 -27.85 1.79 3.63
C ASN A 110 -27.31 2.84 4.62
N LEU A 111 -25.98 3.01 4.66
CA LEU A 111 -25.31 3.91 5.60
C LEU A 111 -25.50 5.38 5.25
N GLY A 112 -25.82 5.71 4.00
CA GLY A 112 -26.11 7.06 3.52
C GLY A 112 -26.16 7.11 2.00
N GLN A 113 -26.74 8.16 1.46
CA GLN A 113 -26.83 8.39 0.01
C GLN A 113 -25.91 9.52 -0.45
N LYS A 114 -25.62 10.47 0.44
CA LYS A 114 -24.74 11.60 0.21
C LYS A 114 -23.43 11.37 0.95
N ILE A 115 -22.34 11.36 0.21
CA ILE A 115 -21.01 10.99 0.71
C ILE A 115 -20.08 12.18 0.57
N ALA A 116 -19.37 12.51 1.62
CA ALA A 116 -18.20 13.39 1.57
C ALA A 116 -16.94 12.56 1.73
N VAL A 117 -15.91 12.90 0.98
CA VAL A 117 -14.62 12.20 0.98
C VAL A 117 -13.50 13.19 1.26
N ILE A 118 -12.58 12.81 2.15
CA ILE A 118 -11.28 13.48 2.33
C ILE A 118 -10.20 12.45 2.03
N TYR A 119 -9.26 12.77 1.14
CA TYR A 119 -8.18 11.85 0.77
C TYR A 119 -6.86 12.58 0.54
N ASN A 120 -5.75 11.86 0.72
CA ASN A 120 -4.42 12.37 0.42
C ASN A 120 -4.17 12.30 -1.09
N ASN A 121 -4.00 13.46 -1.75
CA ASN A 121 -3.77 13.51 -3.20
C ASN A 121 -2.28 13.46 -3.60
N SER A 122 -1.37 13.46 -2.63
CA SER A 122 0.05 13.23 -2.86
C SER A 122 0.46 11.75 -2.75
N ASP A 123 -0.45 10.89 -2.27
CA ASP A 123 -0.19 9.47 -2.04
C ASP A 123 -0.91 8.58 -3.08
N VAL A 124 -0.16 7.68 -3.70
CA VAL A 124 -0.66 6.77 -4.75
C VAL A 124 -1.71 5.81 -4.18
N TYR A 125 -1.53 5.29 -2.97
CA TYR A 125 -2.48 4.42 -2.28
C TYR A 125 -3.82 5.11 -2.09
N SER A 126 -3.83 6.30 -1.51
CA SER A 126 -5.04 7.07 -1.20
C SER A 126 -5.80 7.49 -2.47
N THR A 127 -5.08 7.94 -3.50
CA THR A 127 -5.68 8.33 -4.79
C THR A 127 -6.24 7.13 -5.54
N GLY A 128 -5.57 5.99 -5.50
CA GLY A 128 -6.03 4.74 -6.13
C GLY A 128 -7.36 4.25 -5.55
N ILE A 129 -7.49 4.26 -4.23
CA ILE A 129 -8.74 3.93 -3.54
C ILE A 129 -9.86 4.91 -3.92
N TYR A 130 -9.58 6.22 -3.82
CA TYR A 130 -10.58 7.25 -4.12
C TYR A 130 -11.12 7.15 -5.54
N GLN A 131 -10.28 7.00 -6.55
CA GLN A 131 -10.69 6.90 -7.95
C GLN A 131 -11.67 5.75 -8.20
N LYS A 132 -11.44 4.61 -7.57
CA LYS A 132 -12.33 3.44 -7.71
C LYS A 132 -13.56 3.55 -6.85
N PHE A 133 -13.44 4.12 -5.67
CA PHE A 133 -14.60 4.47 -4.86
C PHE A 133 -15.55 5.42 -5.58
N ASP A 134 -15.04 6.50 -6.17
CA ASP A 134 -15.84 7.49 -6.92
C ASP A 134 -16.61 6.84 -8.07
N SER A 135 -15.93 6.04 -8.89
CA SER A 135 -16.56 5.38 -10.04
C SER A 135 -17.63 4.37 -9.60
N GLU A 136 -17.35 3.55 -8.57
CA GLU A 136 -18.30 2.57 -8.07
C GLU A 136 -19.46 3.24 -7.32
N ALA A 137 -19.21 4.27 -6.52
CA ALA A 137 -20.25 5.02 -5.83
C ALA A 137 -21.30 5.57 -6.82
N LYS A 138 -20.85 6.13 -7.94
CA LYS A 138 -21.74 6.57 -9.03
C LYS A 138 -22.52 5.40 -9.64
N ALA A 139 -21.89 4.26 -9.86
CA ALA A 139 -22.56 3.06 -10.39
C ALA A 139 -23.62 2.51 -9.42
N GLN A 140 -23.40 2.64 -8.11
CA GLN A 140 -24.34 2.24 -7.06
C GLN A 140 -25.43 3.30 -6.79
N GLY A 141 -25.40 4.43 -7.47
CA GLY A 141 -26.36 5.53 -7.27
C GLY A 141 -26.15 6.30 -5.96
N LEU A 142 -24.92 6.30 -5.44
CA LEU A 142 -24.49 7.17 -4.35
C LEU A 142 -24.04 8.52 -4.91
N GLU A 143 -24.30 9.60 -4.18
CA GLU A 143 -23.91 10.96 -4.56
C GLU A 143 -22.67 11.39 -3.77
N ILE A 144 -21.56 11.67 -4.46
CA ILE A 144 -20.40 12.30 -3.83
C ILE A 144 -20.63 13.81 -3.85
N VAL A 145 -21.12 14.36 -2.75
CA VAL A 145 -21.47 15.78 -2.62
C VAL A 145 -20.23 16.66 -2.39
N CYS A 146 -19.16 16.09 -1.86
CA CYS A 146 -17.93 16.82 -1.59
C CYS A 146 -16.74 15.87 -1.64
N ALA A 147 -15.68 16.24 -2.35
CA ALA A 147 -14.40 15.56 -2.31
C ALA A 147 -13.30 16.60 -2.05
N LYS A 148 -12.59 16.44 -0.94
CA LYS A 148 -11.53 17.35 -0.50
C LYS A 148 -10.22 16.60 -0.37
N THR A 149 -9.14 17.31 -0.58
CA THR A 149 -7.81 16.73 -0.53
C THR A 149 -6.95 17.38 0.54
N PHE A 150 -5.91 16.66 0.91
CA PHE A 150 -4.76 17.15 1.66
C PHE A 150 -3.49 16.54 1.07
N THR A 151 -2.34 17.01 1.50
CA THR A 151 -1.02 16.45 1.20
C THR A 151 -0.36 16.03 2.51
N ASP A 152 0.74 15.27 2.44
CA ASP A 152 1.46 14.83 3.63
C ASP A 152 1.89 16.02 4.50
N ASP A 153 2.31 17.13 3.89
CA ASP A 153 2.71 18.36 4.59
C ASP A 153 1.55 19.05 5.31
N SER A 154 0.31 18.83 4.87
CA SER A 154 -0.91 19.44 5.43
C SER A 154 -1.76 18.49 6.28
N ALA A 155 -1.26 17.30 6.58
CA ALA A 155 -2.01 16.24 7.28
C ALA A 155 -2.27 16.50 8.78
N ASN A 156 -2.03 17.70 9.30
CA ASN A 156 -2.17 18.04 10.72
C ASN A 156 -3.45 18.81 11.06
N ASP A 157 -4.09 19.43 10.06
CA ASP A 157 -5.30 20.23 10.26
C ASP A 157 -6.28 20.05 9.08
N PHE A 158 -7.45 19.55 9.37
CA PHE A 158 -8.54 19.32 8.41
C PHE A 158 -9.69 20.30 8.57
N THR A 159 -9.53 21.37 9.33
CA THR A 159 -10.57 22.35 9.61
C THR A 159 -11.19 22.93 8.34
N SER A 160 -10.34 23.24 7.34
CA SER A 160 -10.80 23.77 6.06
C SER A 160 -11.70 22.77 5.33
N GLN A 161 -11.26 21.52 5.18
CA GLN A 161 -11.98 20.46 4.51
C GLN A 161 -13.31 20.16 5.22
N LEU A 162 -13.30 20.10 6.56
CA LEU A 162 -14.48 19.82 7.36
C LEU A 162 -15.51 20.96 7.29
N ASN A 163 -15.09 22.22 7.22
CA ASN A 163 -16.02 23.35 7.09
C ASN A 163 -16.74 23.38 5.74
N GLU A 164 -16.12 22.84 4.69
CA GLU A 164 -16.74 22.75 3.37
C GLU A 164 -17.67 21.53 3.21
N ILE A 165 -17.57 20.54 4.09
CA ILE A 165 -18.44 19.36 4.11
C ILE A 165 -19.76 19.63 4.85
N LYS A 166 -19.80 20.57 5.76
CA LYS A 166 -21.00 20.97 6.51
C LYS A 166 -22.03 21.69 5.65
#